data_6e4cc3edeeb2beb78bcb6134f7182aff
#
_entry.id   6e4cc3edeeb2beb78bcb6134f7182aff
#
_cell.length_a   1.000
_cell.length_b   1.000
_cell.length_c   1.000
_cell.angle_alpha   90.00
_cell.angle_beta   90.00
_cell.angle_gamma   90.00
#
_symmetry.space_group_name_H-M   'P 1'
#
loop_
_entity.id
_entity.type
_entity.pdbx_description
1 polymer ?
#
loop_
_entity_poly.entity_id
_entity_poly.type
_entity_poly.pdbx_seq_one_letter_code
_entity_poly.pdbx_strand_id
1 'polypeptide(L)'
;MKQDHFSQLSPEEQEWLDSYLNGELSPEDFETMQDKMVESAEYRKIIRRYLSVDHSLEMLEGESPLEVVPEEKVVTKFPSPVRLAVAMAAAVAFFFGVLVMSWRDDDQPEGAAEVQSQETVSPSAEGFAVVSGLFGAEWNEDSSGYVEGDTLGPEVFRLASGTAEIKFFSGANMTVEGPAEILLKSAWEAECRDGLVRMQVPPAARGFKLQAPSTEIIDLGTEFGLSVRDGKGQVEVFDGEISIRHQDEEKQLLKKGAAFLLPEDGLAIATEKGGVSYPDATKFKKMAEEERRNSREAWQAERAELLKDDRLLAYYCFESADGLSLVPNLAEPRNPETNGAIILAEPVTGRWSGVQSALEFRRPGSRVRVNIPGEFEAFTFMSWVRIDSLDRQYNALFLGDGYENGEPHWQIREDGKLMLSVMVDEDRPHPVSKDRRIHRLYYSPPIWDLSMSGQWLHLTSVYDPGQRLVSHFVDGEMVSREEIPDEYLVKTLRIGNGEIGNWGEPFREDPSWAIRNLNGRMDEIAIYKAALSGAEILKIYKASRSGRR
;
A
#
# COMPACT_ATOMS: atom_id res chain seq x y z
N MET A 1 6.87 16.24 39.49
CA MET A 1 6.76 17.69 39.25
C MET A 1 6.69 17.86 37.72
N LYS A 2 5.50 17.95 37.16
CA LYS A 2 5.34 18.27 35.74
C LYS A 2 5.66 19.76 35.57
N GLN A 3 6.79 20.07 34.95
CA GLN A 3 7.10 21.46 34.59
C GLN A 3 6.11 21.87 33.50
N ASP A 4 5.37 22.93 33.80
CA ASP A 4 4.39 23.54 32.90
C ASP A 4 5.16 24.24 31.76
N HIS A 5 5.33 23.56 30.64
CA HIS A 5 6.07 24.08 29.48
C HIS A 5 5.34 25.23 28.75
N PHE A 6 4.07 25.47 29.08
CA PHE A 6 3.29 26.61 28.59
C PHE A 6 3.77 27.97 29.16
N SER A 7 4.45 27.97 30.28
CA SER A 7 5.07 29.18 30.86
C SER A 7 6.29 29.70 30.08
N GLN A 8 6.67 29.04 28.97
CA GLN A 8 7.81 29.42 28.14
C GLN A 8 7.43 30.34 26.97
N LEU A 9 6.12 30.44 26.63
CA LEU A 9 5.60 31.40 25.65
C LEU A 9 5.17 32.68 26.32
N SER A 10 5.42 33.81 25.67
CA SER A 10 4.86 35.10 26.15
C SER A 10 3.33 35.07 26.04
N PRO A 11 2.59 35.90 26.82
CA PRO A 11 1.15 36.01 26.69
C PRO A 11 0.68 36.33 25.26
N GLU A 12 1.44 37.14 24.53
CA GLU A 12 1.19 37.51 23.13
C GLU A 12 1.35 36.32 22.17
N GLU A 13 2.37 35.49 22.39
CA GLU A 13 2.58 34.26 21.60
C GLU A 13 1.50 33.19 21.89
N GLN A 14 0.95 33.15 23.08
CA GLN A 14 -0.19 32.28 23.41
C GLN A 14 -1.46 32.76 22.69
N GLU A 15 -1.72 34.08 22.68
CA GLU A 15 -2.84 34.68 21.97
C GLU A 15 -2.73 34.45 20.44
N TRP A 16 -1.54 34.49 19.86
CA TRP A 16 -1.33 34.17 18.47
C TRP A 16 -1.67 32.70 18.16
N LEU A 17 -1.30 31.77 19.03
CA LEU A 17 -1.63 30.36 18.85
C LEU A 17 -3.12 30.10 18.95
N ASP A 18 -3.79 30.67 19.93
CA ASP A 18 -5.24 30.54 20.10
C ASP A 18 -5.98 31.15 18.89
N SER A 19 -5.54 32.33 18.42
CA SER A 19 -6.09 32.98 17.23
C SER A 19 -5.81 32.18 15.94
N TYR A 20 -4.66 31.50 15.86
CA TYR A 20 -4.33 30.61 14.75
C TYR A 20 -5.26 29.39 14.67
N LEU A 21 -5.50 28.74 15.81
CA LEU A 21 -6.41 27.60 15.92
C LEU A 21 -7.86 27.98 15.55
N ASN A 22 -8.30 29.15 15.95
CA ASN A 22 -9.62 29.67 15.62
C ASN A 22 -9.73 30.24 14.17
N GLY A 23 -8.61 30.27 13.42
CA GLY A 23 -8.58 30.84 12.06
C GLY A 23 -8.72 32.37 12.02
N GLU A 24 -8.44 33.05 13.14
CA GLU A 24 -8.63 34.49 13.35
C GLU A 24 -7.30 35.27 13.38
N LEU A 25 -6.13 34.58 13.25
CA LEU A 25 -4.82 35.22 13.30
C LEU A 25 -4.64 36.22 12.14
N SER A 26 -4.14 37.43 12.44
CA SER A 26 -3.88 38.44 11.43
C SER A 26 -2.71 38.02 10.51
N PRO A 27 -2.65 38.47 9.23
CA PRO A 27 -1.53 38.16 8.35
C PRO A 27 -0.17 38.66 8.87
N GLU A 28 -0.14 39.77 9.60
CA GLU A 28 1.07 40.38 10.17
C GLU A 28 1.60 39.54 11.37
N ASP A 29 0.69 39.08 12.24
CA ASP A 29 1.03 38.22 13.37
C ASP A 29 1.44 36.82 12.89
N PHE A 30 0.81 36.33 11.81
CA PHE A 30 1.18 35.06 11.19
C PHE A 30 2.60 35.11 10.61
N GLU A 31 2.99 36.19 9.93
CA GLU A 31 4.35 36.40 9.41
C GLU A 31 5.35 36.43 10.55
N THR A 32 5.04 37.18 11.64
CA THR A 32 5.89 37.26 12.83
C THR A 32 6.06 35.90 13.52
N MET A 33 5.00 35.10 13.61
CA MET A 33 5.04 33.75 14.15
C MET A 33 5.88 32.82 13.28
N GLN A 34 5.80 32.94 11.95
CA GLN A 34 6.61 32.18 11.00
C GLN A 34 8.10 32.51 11.13
N ASP A 35 8.47 33.79 11.23
CA ASP A 35 9.85 34.22 11.40
C ASP A 35 10.46 33.63 12.68
N LYS A 36 9.72 33.67 13.78
CA LYS A 36 10.15 33.03 15.04
C LYS A 36 10.30 31.51 14.91
N MET A 37 9.44 30.84 14.12
CA MET A 37 9.60 29.41 13.85
C MET A 37 10.83 29.11 13.00
N VAL A 38 11.22 30.00 12.08
CA VAL A 38 12.45 29.86 11.29
C VAL A 38 13.68 30.01 12.18
N GLU A 39 13.69 31.02 13.05
CA GLU A 39 14.85 31.38 13.88
C GLU A 39 15.09 30.43 15.05
N SER A 40 14.02 29.84 15.65
CA SER A 40 14.11 29.07 16.89
C SER A 40 13.61 27.64 16.77
N ALA A 41 14.52 26.67 16.91
CA ALA A 41 14.18 25.25 16.99
C ALA A 41 13.33 24.91 18.22
N GLU A 42 13.55 25.61 19.34
CA GLU A 42 12.80 25.42 20.58
C GLU A 42 11.36 25.95 20.43
N TYR A 43 11.19 27.11 19.79
CA TYR A 43 9.86 27.66 19.48
C TYR A 43 9.06 26.69 18.59
N ARG A 44 9.66 26.13 17.53
CA ARG A 44 9.01 25.09 16.69
C ARG A 44 8.55 23.88 17.49
N LYS A 45 9.33 23.45 18.47
CA LYS A 45 8.99 22.29 19.30
C LYS A 45 7.80 22.56 20.20
N ILE A 46 7.73 23.76 20.79
CA ILE A 46 6.63 24.21 21.62
C ILE A 46 5.33 24.29 20.80
N ILE A 47 5.38 24.94 19.62
CA ILE A 47 4.24 25.07 18.70
C ILE A 47 3.70 23.70 18.27
N ARG A 48 4.57 22.77 17.83
CA ARG A 48 4.15 21.42 17.44
C ARG A 48 3.45 20.68 18.57
N ARG A 49 3.94 20.84 19.77
CA ARG A 49 3.36 20.20 20.95
C ARG A 49 1.99 20.79 21.29
N TYR A 50 1.83 22.10 21.18
CA TYR A 50 0.57 22.80 21.41
C TYR A 50 -0.50 22.31 20.41
N LEU A 51 -0.21 22.34 19.12
CA LEU A 51 -1.11 21.87 18.07
C LEU A 51 -1.48 20.38 18.21
N SER A 52 -0.57 19.53 18.71
CA SER A 52 -0.86 18.11 18.93
C SER A 52 -1.77 17.87 20.15
N VAL A 53 -1.71 18.72 21.16
CA VAL A 53 -2.59 18.64 22.35
C VAL A 53 -4.00 19.09 22.00
N ASP A 54 -4.12 20.18 21.24
CA ASP A 54 -5.40 20.72 20.82
C ASP A 54 -6.18 19.73 19.94
N HIS A 55 -5.53 19.17 18.93
CA HIS A 55 -6.11 18.11 18.09
C HIS A 55 -6.54 16.87 18.92
N SER A 56 -5.81 16.55 19.98
CA SER A 56 -6.18 15.45 20.89
C SER A 56 -7.39 15.80 21.77
N LEU A 57 -7.59 17.06 22.10
CA LEU A 57 -8.75 17.55 22.88
C LEU A 57 -10.02 17.62 22.01
N GLU A 58 -9.92 18.09 20.75
CA GLU A 58 -11.04 18.06 19.79
C GLU A 58 -11.57 16.64 19.58
N MET A 59 -10.66 15.64 19.53
CA MET A 59 -11.04 14.22 19.41
C MET A 59 -11.74 13.69 20.67
N LEU A 60 -11.46 14.24 21.86
CA LEU A 60 -12.10 13.85 23.11
C LEU A 60 -13.46 14.55 23.32
N GLU A 61 -13.67 15.74 22.79
CA GLU A 61 -14.95 16.46 22.87
C GLU A 61 -15.99 15.94 21.87
N GLY A 62 -15.58 15.18 20.83
CA GLY A 62 -16.46 14.54 19.85
C GLY A 62 -17.29 13.36 20.38
N GLU A 63 -17.06 12.88 21.60
CA GLU A 63 -17.81 11.78 22.21
C GLU A 63 -18.83 12.27 23.27
N SER A 64 -19.83 13.05 22.85
CA SER A 64 -21.03 13.28 23.66
C SER A 64 -22.25 12.56 23.06
N PRO A 65 -23.16 12.02 23.92
CA PRO A 65 -24.26 11.16 23.44
C PRO A 65 -25.26 11.94 22.60
N LEU A 66 -25.67 11.32 21.51
CA LEU A 66 -26.64 11.81 20.55
C LEU A 66 -27.93 12.33 21.20
N GLU A 67 -28.12 13.64 21.26
CA GLU A 67 -29.41 14.28 21.36
C GLU A 67 -29.96 14.54 19.95
N VAL A 68 -31.09 13.95 19.64
CA VAL A 68 -31.79 14.13 18.37
C VAL A 68 -32.40 15.53 18.33
N VAL A 69 -31.82 16.44 17.54
CA VAL A 69 -32.38 17.76 17.25
C VAL A 69 -32.93 17.78 15.82
N PRO A 70 -34.13 18.37 15.59
CA PRO A 70 -34.80 18.35 14.29
C PRO A 70 -34.05 19.18 13.24
N GLU A 71 -34.09 18.72 11.98
CA GLU A 71 -33.51 19.36 10.80
C GLU A 71 -33.92 20.83 10.62
N GLU A 72 -33.01 21.76 10.92
CA GLU A 72 -33.04 23.10 10.37
C GLU A 72 -32.07 23.19 9.17
N LYS A 73 -32.59 23.69 8.05
CA LYS A 73 -31.81 23.86 6.82
C LYS A 73 -30.66 24.84 7.03
N VAL A 74 -29.46 24.33 7.17
CA VAL A 74 -28.23 25.14 7.19
C VAL A 74 -27.87 25.53 5.75
N VAL A 75 -28.04 26.81 5.45
CA VAL A 75 -27.55 27.42 4.19
C VAL A 75 -26.04 27.65 4.37
N THR A 76 -25.22 26.75 3.85
CA THR A 76 -23.76 26.93 3.80
C THR A 76 -23.40 28.04 2.79
N LYS A 77 -22.91 29.17 3.28
CA LYS A 77 -22.29 30.20 2.44
C LYS A 77 -20.90 29.75 2.03
N PHE A 78 -20.72 29.40 0.75
CA PHE A 78 -19.40 29.17 0.18
C PHE A 78 -18.57 30.46 0.22
N PRO A 79 -17.24 30.40 0.51
CA PRO A 79 -16.38 31.57 0.44
C PRO A 79 -16.32 32.09 -1.03
N SER A 80 -16.28 33.41 -1.19
CA SER A 80 -16.27 34.03 -2.50
C SER A 80 -15.04 33.59 -3.32
N PRO A 81 -15.15 33.47 -4.65
CA PRO A 81 -14.05 33.03 -5.54
C PRO A 81 -12.78 33.88 -5.42
N VAL A 82 -12.89 35.11 -4.93
CA VAL A 82 -11.77 36.01 -4.67
C VAL A 82 -10.89 35.52 -3.50
N ARG A 83 -11.48 34.96 -2.43
CA ARG A 83 -10.71 34.42 -1.30
C ARG A 83 -9.97 33.14 -1.65
N LEU A 84 -10.55 32.30 -2.50
CA LEU A 84 -9.87 31.08 -2.99
C LEU A 84 -8.70 31.43 -3.91
N ALA A 85 -8.84 32.45 -4.76
CA ALA A 85 -7.77 32.91 -5.66
C ALA A 85 -6.59 33.53 -4.90
N VAL A 86 -6.83 34.24 -3.79
CA VAL A 86 -5.77 34.80 -2.93
C VAL A 86 -5.02 33.68 -2.19
N ALA A 87 -5.70 32.67 -1.68
CA ALA A 87 -5.06 31.52 -1.03
C ALA A 87 -4.20 30.71 -2.01
N MET A 88 -4.65 30.52 -3.24
CA MET A 88 -3.87 29.85 -4.28
C MET A 88 -2.65 30.67 -4.73
N ALA A 89 -2.78 31.99 -4.84
CA ALA A 89 -1.65 32.87 -5.20
C ALA A 89 -0.57 32.88 -4.10
N ALA A 90 -0.94 32.84 -2.84
CA ALA A 90 -0.01 32.73 -1.71
C ALA A 90 0.75 31.39 -1.70
N ALA A 91 0.06 30.29 -2.01
CA ALA A 91 0.71 28.98 -2.11
C ALA A 91 1.73 28.91 -3.26
N VAL A 92 1.42 29.50 -4.42
CA VAL A 92 2.32 29.55 -5.58
C VAL A 92 3.54 30.45 -5.29
N ALA A 93 3.36 31.58 -4.62
CA ALA A 93 4.45 32.48 -4.23
C ALA A 93 5.39 31.80 -3.20
N PHE A 94 4.85 31.01 -2.28
CA PHE A 94 5.64 30.24 -1.32
C PHE A 94 6.53 29.18 -2.01
N PHE A 95 5.96 28.42 -2.99
CA PHE A 95 6.75 27.45 -3.76
C PHE A 95 7.86 28.11 -4.59
N PHE A 96 7.59 29.28 -5.17
CA PHE A 96 8.61 30.02 -5.92
C PHE A 96 9.70 30.62 -5.03
N GLY A 97 9.36 31.06 -3.82
CA GLY A 97 10.30 31.58 -2.82
C GLY A 97 11.29 30.51 -2.35
N VAL A 98 10.82 29.30 -2.09
CA VAL A 98 11.65 28.15 -1.71
C VAL A 98 12.58 27.74 -2.88
N LEU A 99 12.10 27.78 -4.12
CA LEU A 99 12.90 27.45 -5.30
C LEU A 99 14.02 28.45 -5.56
N VAL A 100 13.81 29.74 -5.30
CA VAL A 100 14.81 30.79 -5.49
C VAL A 100 15.86 30.78 -4.37
N MET A 101 15.50 30.38 -3.14
CA MET A 101 16.43 30.28 -2.02
C MET A 101 17.40 29.09 -2.14
N SER A 102 17.01 28.02 -2.83
CA SER A 102 17.90 26.86 -3.10
C SER A 102 18.95 27.12 -4.19
N TRP A 103 18.95 28.29 -4.84
CA TRP A 103 19.90 28.64 -5.90
C TRP A 103 20.98 29.63 -5.46
N ARG A 104 21.16 29.87 -4.17
CA ARG A 104 22.05 30.93 -3.68
C ARG A 104 23.14 30.50 -2.70
N ASP A 105 23.64 29.27 -2.82
CA ASP A 105 24.89 28.89 -2.16
C ASP A 105 25.77 28.11 -3.13
N ASP A 106 26.56 28.86 -3.91
CA ASP A 106 27.74 28.39 -4.61
C ASP A 106 28.95 29.12 -4.04
N ASP A 107 29.63 28.47 -3.11
CA ASP A 107 31.07 28.71 -2.84
C ASP A 107 31.74 27.34 -2.71
N GLN A 108 32.48 26.98 -3.75
CA GLN A 108 33.34 25.79 -3.84
C GLN A 108 34.69 25.99 -3.19
N PRO A 109 35.28 24.94 -2.64
CA PRO A 109 36.72 24.73 -2.81
C PRO A 109 37.02 23.52 -3.70
N GLU A 110 37.90 23.75 -4.66
CA GLU A 110 38.45 22.79 -5.61
C GLU A 110 39.17 21.62 -4.93
N GLY A 111 38.96 20.44 -5.46
CA GLY A 111 39.91 19.33 -5.43
C GLY A 111 39.47 18.04 -4.76
N ALA A 112 38.71 17.20 -5.45
CA ALA A 112 38.80 15.75 -5.29
C ALA A 112 38.15 15.04 -6.51
N ALA A 113 38.83 13.99 -6.96
CA ALA A 113 38.62 13.18 -8.14
C ALA A 113 37.18 12.88 -8.55
N GLU A 114 36.92 12.97 -9.86
CA GLU A 114 35.75 12.44 -10.54
C GLU A 114 35.60 10.94 -10.28
N VAL A 115 34.67 10.59 -9.39
CA VAL A 115 33.97 9.30 -9.42
C VAL A 115 32.72 9.54 -10.22
N GLN A 116 32.66 9.02 -11.43
CA GLN A 116 31.43 8.94 -12.21
C GLN A 116 30.38 8.16 -11.42
N SER A 117 29.54 8.86 -10.67
CA SER A 117 28.28 8.34 -10.15
C SER A 117 27.37 8.17 -11.38
N GLN A 118 27.20 6.93 -11.82
CA GLN A 118 26.01 6.61 -12.61
C GLN A 118 24.83 7.01 -11.74
N GLU A 119 24.14 8.08 -12.10
CA GLU A 119 22.80 8.35 -11.65
C GLU A 119 21.93 7.15 -12.05
N THR A 120 21.71 6.25 -11.11
CA THR A 120 20.58 5.34 -11.19
C THR A 120 19.35 6.23 -11.07
N VAL A 121 18.81 6.65 -12.21
CA VAL A 121 17.46 7.21 -12.29
C VAL A 121 16.57 6.14 -11.66
N SER A 122 16.08 6.40 -10.45
CA SER A 122 14.99 5.61 -9.88
C SER A 122 13.87 5.67 -10.90
N PRO A 123 13.33 4.54 -11.38
CA PRO A 123 12.19 4.57 -12.26
C PRO A 123 11.08 5.33 -11.53
N SER A 124 10.71 6.48 -12.05
CA SER A 124 9.50 7.15 -11.60
C SER A 124 8.38 6.15 -11.83
N ALA A 125 7.59 5.87 -10.80
CA ALA A 125 6.41 5.01 -10.90
C ALA A 125 5.35 5.73 -11.75
N GLU A 126 5.58 5.80 -13.06
CA GLU A 126 4.61 6.30 -14.03
C GLU A 126 3.58 5.21 -14.29
N GLY A 127 2.67 5.01 -13.32
CA GLY A 127 1.48 4.20 -13.54
C GLY A 127 0.47 4.94 -14.40
N PHE A 128 -0.21 4.23 -15.28
CA PHE A 128 -1.28 4.75 -16.14
C PHE A 128 -2.65 4.20 -15.77
N ALA A 129 -2.67 3.01 -15.18
CA ALA A 129 -3.87 2.28 -14.84
C ALA A 129 -3.63 1.29 -13.70
N VAL A 130 -4.69 0.69 -13.21
CA VAL A 130 -4.67 -0.37 -12.18
C VAL A 130 -5.50 -1.54 -12.66
N VAL A 131 -5.03 -2.76 -12.41
CA VAL A 131 -5.83 -3.99 -12.54
C VAL A 131 -6.86 -3.99 -11.42
N SER A 132 -8.13 -3.74 -11.73
CA SER A 132 -9.19 -3.60 -10.73
C SER A 132 -10.01 -4.86 -10.50
N GLY A 133 -9.85 -5.87 -11.37
CA GLY A 133 -10.53 -7.15 -11.23
C GLY A 133 -10.02 -8.18 -12.22
N LEU A 134 -10.03 -9.43 -11.79
CA LEU A 134 -9.64 -10.59 -12.60
C LEU A 134 -10.67 -11.71 -12.42
N PHE A 135 -10.96 -12.45 -13.50
CA PHE A 135 -11.80 -13.64 -13.48
C PHE A 135 -11.28 -14.70 -14.43
N GLY A 136 -10.89 -15.86 -13.90
CA GLY A 136 -10.35 -16.97 -14.70
C GLY A 136 -9.14 -16.55 -15.53
N ALA A 137 -8.40 -15.52 -15.13
CA ALA A 137 -7.29 -14.98 -15.87
C ALA A 137 -6.12 -15.97 -15.88
N GLU A 138 -5.63 -16.29 -17.08
CA GLU A 138 -4.41 -17.06 -17.30
C GLU A 138 -3.44 -16.21 -18.11
N TRP A 139 -2.15 -16.34 -17.80
CA TRP A 139 -1.10 -15.53 -18.40
C TRP A 139 -0.25 -16.38 -19.34
N ASN A 140 0.36 -15.77 -20.34
CA ASN A 140 1.34 -16.44 -21.18
C ASN A 140 2.60 -16.76 -20.37
N GLU A 141 3.30 -17.84 -20.71
CA GLU A 141 4.52 -18.31 -20.01
C GLU A 141 5.62 -17.23 -19.90
N ASP A 142 5.64 -16.28 -20.84
CA ASP A 142 6.60 -15.17 -20.89
C ASP A 142 6.18 -13.93 -20.05
N SER A 143 5.03 -13.96 -19.35
CA SER A 143 4.55 -12.86 -18.53
C SER A 143 4.52 -13.23 -17.05
N SER A 144 4.94 -12.32 -16.19
CA SER A 144 4.94 -12.50 -14.74
C SER A 144 3.52 -12.62 -14.13
N GLY A 145 2.49 -12.40 -14.94
CA GLY A 145 1.11 -12.32 -14.49
C GLY A 145 0.82 -11.02 -13.69
N TYR A 146 -0.45 -10.72 -13.55
CA TYR A 146 -0.91 -9.58 -12.76
C TYR A 146 -1.89 -10.03 -11.68
N VAL A 147 -1.97 -9.25 -10.60
CA VAL A 147 -2.97 -9.42 -9.54
C VAL A 147 -3.82 -8.16 -9.42
N GLU A 148 -4.98 -8.28 -8.77
CA GLU A 148 -5.83 -7.12 -8.47
C GLU A 148 -5.05 -6.12 -7.59
N GLY A 149 -5.01 -4.86 -8.01
CA GLY A 149 -4.25 -3.79 -7.36
C GLY A 149 -2.93 -3.45 -8.05
N ASP A 150 -2.43 -4.28 -8.97
CA ASP A 150 -1.21 -4.00 -9.71
C ASP A 150 -1.36 -2.74 -10.55
N THR A 151 -0.36 -1.87 -10.48
CA THR A 151 -0.27 -0.65 -11.29
C THR A 151 0.38 -0.99 -12.63
N LEU A 152 -0.27 -0.59 -13.71
CA LEU A 152 0.19 -0.78 -15.07
C LEU A 152 0.82 0.51 -15.60
N GLY A 153 2.03 0.42 -16.16
CA GLY A 153 2.77 1.51 -16.79
C GLY A 153 2.75 1.43 -18.33
N PRO A 154 3.80 1.94 -19.00
CA PRO A 154 3.94 1.88 -20.46
C PRO A 154 4.38 0.47 -20.90
N GLU A 155 3.46 -0.47 -20.89
CA GLU A 155 3.72 -1.90 -21.11
C GLU A 155 2.66 -2.56 -21.97
N VAL A 156 2.95 -3.80 -22.40
CA VAL A 156 2.01 -4.63 -23.14
C VAL A 156 1.35 -5.61 -22.17
N PHE A 157 0.07 -5.38 -21.88
CA PHE A 157 -0.77 -6.29 -21.11
C PHE A 157 -1.20 -7.48 -22.00
N ARG A 158 -0.82 -8.69 -21.61
CA ARG A 158 -1.12 -9.93 -22.33
C ARG A 158 -1.94 -10.87 -21.45
N LEU A 159 -3.14 -11.21 -21.92
CA LEU A 159 -4.05 -12.13 -21.26
C LEU A 159 -4.26 -13.35 -22.16
N ALA A 160 -3.86 -14.55 -21.70
CA ALA A 160 -4.01 -15.79 -22.48
C ALA A 160 -5.47 -16.27 -22.50
N SER A 161 -6.16 -16.22 -21.36
CA SER A 161 -7.59 -16.54 -21.24
C SER A 161 -8.22 -15.82 -20.04
N GLY A 162 -9.55 -15.86 -19.93
CA GLY A 162 -10.30 -15.20 -18.86
C GLY A 162 -10.61 -13.75 -19.14
N THR A 163 -10.90 -12.98 -18.09
CA THR A 163 -11.32 -11.57 -18.20
C THR A 163 -10.59 -10.72 -17.17
N ALA A 164 -10.17 -9.52 -17.56
CA ALA A 164 -9.55 -8.51 -16.70
C ALA A 164 -10.30 -7.18 -16.78
N GLU A 165 -10.40 -6.47 -15.66
CA GLU A 165 -10.87 -5.07 -15.62
C GLU A 165 -9.66 -4.17 -15.32
N ILE A 166 -9.42 -3.18 -16.18
CA ILE A 166 -8.33 -2.20 -16.08
C ILE A 166 -8.95 -0.81 -15.92
N LYS A 167 -8.61 -0.12 -14.82
CA LYS A 167 -9.04 1.26 -14.56
C LYS A 167 -7.90 2.22 -14.81
N PHE A 168 -8.06 3.06 -15.81
CA PHE A 168 -7.11 4.13 -16.13
C PHE A 168 -7.22 5.30 -15.15
N PHE A 169 -6.12 5.98 -14.88
CA PHE A 169 -6.11 7.16 -14.00
C PHE A 169 -6.89 8.36 -14.57
N SER A 170 -7.19 8.36 -15.86
CA SER A 170 -8.17 9.25 -16.47
C SER A 170 -9.60 9.03 -15.98
N GLY A 171 -9.89 7.84 -15.41
CA GLY A 171 -11.23 7.39 -15.03
C GLY A 171 -11.90 6.48 -16.06
N ALA A 172 -11.29 6.24 -17.24
CA ALA A 172 -11.79 5.25 -18.20
C ALA A 172 -11.66 3.84 -17.62
N ASN A 173 -12.64 2.97 -17.91
CA ASN A 173 -12.66 1.59 -17.49
C ASN A 173 -12.68 0.67 -18.72
N MET A 174 -11.74 -0.28 -18.77
CA MET A 174 -11.57 -1.24 -19.87
C MET A 174 -11.79 -2.66 -19.33
N THR A 175 -12.77 -3.38 -19.85
CA THR A 175 -12.91 -4.82 -19.62
C THR A 175 -12.34 -5.56 -20.82
N VAL A 176 -11.35 -6.42 -20.59
CA VAL A 176 -10.61 -7.18 -21.59
C VAL A 176 -10.93 -8.66 -21.45
N GLU A 177 -11.28 -9.35 -22.53
CA GLU A 177 -11.43 -10.81 -22.58
C GLU A 177 -10.33 -11.42 -23.44
N GLY A 178 -9.66 -12.43 -22.88
CA GLY A 178 -8.56 -13.15 -23.53
C GLY A 178 -9.01 -14.15 -24.60
N PRO A 179 -8.13 -14.54 -25.53
CA PRO A 179 -6.76 -14.03 -25.63
C PRO A 179 -6.72 -12.57 -26.08
N ALA A 180 -5.81 -11.77 -25.48
CA ALA A 180 -5.71 -10.34 -25.77
C ALA A 180 -4.29 -9.80 -25.62
N GLU A 181 -3.98 -8.77 -26.43
CA GLU A 181 -2.74 -7.99 -26.34
C GLU A 181 -3.09 -6.49 -26.42
N ILE A 182 -2.89 -5.78 -25.30
CA ILE A 182 -3.19 -4.36 -25.15
C ILE A 182 -1.90 -3.61 -24.79
N LEU A 183 -1.48 -2.64 -25.61
CA LEU A 183 -0.39 -1.73 -25.27
C LEU A 183 -0.95 -0.51 -24.54
N LEU A 184 -0.54 -0.32 -23.31
CA LEU A 184 -0.84 0.87 -22.51
C LEU A 184 0.18 1.96 -22.87
N LYS A 185 -0.27 3.12 -23.35
CA LYS A 185 0.60 4.22 -23.79
C LYS A 185 0.60 5.37 -22.78
N SER A 186 -0.54 5.63 -22.17
CA SER A 186 -0.71 6.67 -21.14
C SER A 186 -2.00 6.45 -20.36
N ALA A 187 -2.26 7.29 -19.37
CA ALA A 187 -3.56 7.29 -18.67
C ALA A 187 -4.76 7.64 -19.57
N TRP A 188 -4.52 8.14 -20.78
CA TRP A 188 -5.52 8.59 -21.75
C TRP A 188 -5.49 7.86 -23.08
N GLU A 189 -4.56 6.91 -23.26
CA GLU A 189 -4.39 6.22 -24.55
C GLU A 189 -3.95 4.78 -24.35
N ALA A 190 -4.60 3.88 -25.07
CA ALA A 190 -4.22 2.47 -25.21
C ALA A 190 -4.34 2.01 -26.67
N GLU A 191 -3.70 0.89 -27.01
CA GLU A 191 -3.77 0.26 -28.32
C GLU A 191 -4.18 -1.21 -28.16
N CYS A 192 -5.29 -1.59 -28.77
CA CYS A 192 -5.72 -2.97 -28.85
C CYS A 192 -5.11 -3.62 -30.10
N ARG A 193 -4.11 -4.47 -29.92
CA ARG A 193 -3.45 -5.20 -31.01
C ARG A 193 -4.17 -6.48 -31.36
N ASP A 194 -4.67 -7.17 -30.35
CA ASP A 194 -5.54 -8.33 -30.44
C ASP A 194 -6.43 -8.39 -29.20
N GLY A 195 -7.64 -8.89 -29.30
CA GLY A 195 -8.51 -9.08 -28.16
C GLY A 195 -9.92 -8.57 -28.34
N LEU A 196 -10.67 -8.77 -27.29
CA LEU A 196 -12.06 -8.32 -27.13
C LEU A 196 -12.13 -7.35 -25.95
N VAL A 197 -12.53 -6.11 -26.24
CA VAL A 197 -12.48 -5.01 -25.28
C VAL A 197 -13.86 -4.35 -25.17
N ARG A 198 -14.28 -4.02 -23.95
CA ARG A 198 -15.42 -3.11 -23.70
C ARG A 198 -14.93 -1.94 -22.89
N MET A 199 -15.16 -0.74 -23.42
CA MET A 199 -14.82 0.51 -22.78
C MET A 199 -16.05 1.16 -22.16
N GLN A 200 -15.89 1.65 -20.94
CA GLN A 200 -16.83 2.56 -20.28
C GLN A 200 -16.07 3.84 -19.92
N VAL A 201 -16.43 4.94 -20.55
CA VAL A 201 -15.73 6.22 -20.38
C VAL A 201 -16.67 7.25 -19.77
N PRO A 202 -16.50 7.55 -18.46
CA PRO A 202 -17.32 8.54 -17.79
C PRO A 202 -17.04 9.95 -18.32
N PRO A 203 -17.94 10.93 -18.11
CA PRO A 203 -17.78 12.29 -18.62
C PRO A 203 -16.44 12.97 -18.29
N ALA A 204 -15.83 12.63 -17.16
CA ALA A 204 -14.53 13.16 -16.74
C ALA A 204 -13.36 12.63 -17.59
N ALA A 205 -13.52 11.47 -18.23
CA ALA A 205 -12.49 10.80 -19.04
C ALA A 205 -12.74 10.97 -20.56
N ARG A 206 -13.63 11.85 -20.98
CA ARG A 206 -13.89 12.16 -22.40
C ARG A 206 -12.61 12.52 -23.14
N GLY A 207 -12.44 11.99 -24.32
CA GLY A 207 -11.24 12.15 -25.13
C GLY A 207 -10.24 11.00 -24.95
N PHE A 208 -10.59 9.96 -24.18
CA PHE A 208 -9.79 8.73 -24.12
C PHE A 208 -9.63 8.16 -25.53
N LYS A 209 -8.42 7.73 -25.88
CA LYS A 209 -8.07 7.19 -27.19
C LYS A 209 -7.84 5.69 -27.10
N LEU A 210 -8.55 4.94 -27.91
CA LEU A 210 -8.27 3.54 -28.14
C LEU A 210 -7.84 3.32 -29.59
N GLN A 211 -6.60 2.94 -29.80
CA GLN A 211 -6.07 2.64 -31.13
C GLN A 211 -6.40 1.19 -31.49
N ALA A 212 -7.04 0.99 -32.64
CA ALA A 212 -7.08 -0.27 -33.39
C ALA A 212 -5.97 -0.28 -34.43
N PRO A 213 -5.62 -1.42 -35.10
CA PRO A 213 -4.47 -1.50 -35.99
C PRO A 213 -4.37 -0.40 -37.06
N SER A 214 -5.48 0.04 -37.61
CA SER A 214 -5.54 1.06 -38.66
C SER A 214 -6.43 2.26 -38.35
N THR A 215 -7.07 2.28 -37.16
CA THR A 215 -8.12 3.27 -36.85
C THR A 215 -7.96 3.79 -35.42
N GLU A 216 -7.91 5.12 -35.29
CA GLU A 216 -7.99 5.81 -33.99
C GLU A 216 -9.46 5.97 -33.60
N ILE A 217 -9.82 5.53 -32.40
CA ILE A 217 -11.13 5.69 -31.78
C ILE A 217 -10.98 6.70 -30.65
N ILE A 218 -11.73 7.81 -30.72
CA ILE A 218 -11.75 8.84 -29.67
C ILE A 218 -13.13 8.79 -29.02
N ASP A 219 -13.15 8.58 -27.73
CA ASP A 219 -14.36 8.56 -26.95
C ASP A 219 -14.91 9.97 -26.69
N LEU A 220 -16.23 10.11 -26.71
CA LEU A 220 -16.93 11.36 -26.41
C LEU A 220 -17.87 11.25 -25.19
N GLY A 221 -17.62 10.26 -24.29
CA GLY A 221 -18.44 9.95 -23.13
C GLY A 221 -19.38 8.77 -23.38
N THR A 222 -18.81 7.56 -23.56
CA THR A 222 -19.45 6.47 -24.27
C THR A 222 -19.25 5.13 -23.58
N GLU A 223 -20.12 4.19 -23.93
CA GLU A 223 -19.88 2.76 -23.75
C GLU A 223 -19.81 2.11 -25.14
N PHE A 224 -18.67 1.49 -25.47
CA PHE A 224 -18.45 0.83 -26.74
C PHE A 224 -17.60 -0.44 -26.60
N GLY A 225 -17.72 -1.33 -27.58
CA GLY A 225 -16.91 -2.53 -27.71
C GLY A 225 -15.98 -2.43 -28.91
N LEU A 226 -14.77 -2.97 -28.77
CA LEU A 226 -13.81 -3.17 -29.86
C LEU A 226 -13.35 -4.63 -29.87
N SER A 227 -13.45 -5.27 -31.02
CA SER A 227 -12.86 -6.57 -31.29
C SER A 227 -11.75 -6.38 -32.32
N VAL A 228 -10.56 -6.91 -32.03
CA VAL A 228 -9.45 -6.96 -32.99
C VAL A 228 -9.03 -8.41 -33.11
N ARG A 229 -9.02 -8.94 -34.34
CA ARG A 229 -8.56 -10.29 -34.68
C ARG A 229 -7.90 -10.27 -36.05
N ASP A 230 -6.73 -10.86 -36.16
CA ASP A 230 -5.98 -10.98 -37.44
C ASP A 230 -5.84 -9.62 -38.16
N GLY A 231 -5.53 -8.55 -37.44
CA GLY A 231 -5.38 -7.18 -37.96
C GLY A 231 -6.67 -6.48 -38.38
N LYS A 232 -7.85 -7.11 -38.20
CA LYS A 232 -9.16 -6.51 -38.51
C LYS A 232 -9.88 -6.13 -37.23
N GLY A 233 -10.45 -4.91 -37.21
CA GLY A 233 -11.26 -4.41 -36.11
C GLY A 233 -12.75 -4.49 -36.39
N GLN A 234 -13.55 -4.59 -35.31
CA GLN A 234 -14.98 -4.31 -35.33
C GLN A 234 -15.32 -3.48 -34.09
N VAL A 235 -16.02 -2.38 -34.27
CA VAL A 235 -16.47 -1.49 -33.20
C VAL A 235 -18.00 -1.48 -33.13
N GLU A 236 -18.56 -1.49 -31.92
CA GLU A 236 -20.00 -1.34 -31.67
C GLU A 236 -20.22 -0.32 -30.54
N VAL A 237 -21.12 0.66 -30.75
CA VAL A 237 -21.45 1.70 -29.76
C VAL A 237 -22.72 1.32 -29.01
N PHE A 238 -22.59 1.06 -27.70
CA PHE A 238 -23.71 0.68 -26.84
C PHE A 238 -24.44 1.89 -26.26
N ASP A 239 -23.69 2.94 -25.89
CA ASP A 239 -24.26 4.21 -25.42
C ASP A 239 -23.35 5.39 -25.76
N GLY A 240 -23.92 6.58 -26.01
CA GLY A 240 -23.19 7.80 -26.35
C GLY A 240 -22.68 7.86 -27.80
N GLU A 241 -21.53 8.47 -28.02
CA GLU A 241 -20.94 8.72 -29.34
C GLU A 241 -19.42 8.57 -29.32
N ILE A 242 -18.82 7.96 -30.35
CA ILE A 242 -17.38 7.90 -30.60
C ILE A 242 -17.04 8.58 -31.91
N SER A 243 -15.82 9.11 -32.01
CA SER A 243 -15.24 9.58 -33.26
C SER A 243 -14.17 8.59 -33.72
N ILE A 244 -14.29 8.07 -34.94
CA ILE A 244 -13.27 7.23 -35.55
C ILE A 244 -12.53 8.00 -36.63
N ARG A 245 -11.23 7.71 -36.78
CA ARG A 245 -10.38 8.26 -37.82
C ARG A 245 -9.46 7.17 -38.36
N HIS A 246 -9.57 6.87 -39.64
CA HIS A 246 -8.70 5.94 -40.33
C HIS A 246 -7.57 6.74 -41.00
N GLN A 247 -6.31 6.49 -40.59
CA GLN A 247 -5.13 7.20 -41.11
C GLN A 247 -5.34 8.73 -41.23
N ASP A 248 -5.23 9.31 -42.43
CA ASP A 248 -5.35 10.75 -42.72
C ASP A 248 -6.74 11.16 -43.18
N GLU A 249 -7.76 10.30 -43.00
CA GLU A 249 -9.12 10.58 -43.43
C GLU A 249 -9.90 11.50 -42.50
N GLU A 250 -11.06 12.00 -42.97
CA GLU A 250 -11.97 12.82 -42.16
C GLU A 250 -12.55 11.99 -41.02
N LYS A 251 -12.73 12.62 -39.85
CA LYS A 251 -13.35 12.01 -38.67
C LYS A 251 -14.79 11.62 -38.95
N GLN A 252 -15.14 10.37 -38.68
CA GLN A 252 -16.52 9.88 -38.74
C GLN A 252 -17.09 9.75 -37.31
N LEU A 253 -18.28 10.30 -37.07
CA LEU A 253 -18.99 10.20 -35.81
C LEU A 253 -19.92 8.98 -35.82
N LEU A 254 -19.75 8.09 -34.86
CA LEU A 254 -20.59 6.92 -34.65
C LEU A 254 -21.43 7.12 -33.38
N LYS A 255 -22.74 6.90 -33.49
CA LYS A 255 -23.69 7.08 -32.40
C LYS A 255 -24.16 5.75 -31.84
N LYS A 256 -24.80 5.81 -30.69
CA LYS A 256 -25.46 4.66 -30.06
C LYS A 256 -26.19 3.80 -31.08
N GLY A 257 -25.85 2.53 -31.05
CA GLY A 257 -26.41 1.53 -31.92
C GLY A 257 -25.72 1.39 -33.27
N ALA A 258 -24.63 2.08 -33.54
CA ALA A 258 -23.81 1.86 -34.71
C ALA A 258 -22.85 0.68 -34.51
N ALA A 259 -22.64 -0.12 -35.55
CA ALA A 259 -21.61 -1.15 -35.62
C ALA A 259 -20.86 -1.05 -36.96
N PHE A 260 -19.53 -1.11 -36.90
CA PHE A 260 -18.66 -0.92 -38.06
C PHE A 260 -17.51 -1.93 -38.05
N LEU A 261 -17.21 -2.46 -39.22
CA LEU A 261 -15.96 -3.19 -39.50
C LEU A 261 -14.86 -2.14 -39.78
N LEU A 262 -13.69 -2.39 -39.22
CA LEU A 262 -12.48 -1.57 -39.37
C LEU A 262 -11.46 -2.42 -40.16
N PRO A 263 -11.45 -2.37 -41.48
CA PRO A 263 -10.52 -3.13 -42.28
C PRO A 263 -9.09 -2.61 -42.13
N GLU A 264 -8.09 -3.41 -42.43
CA GLU A 264 -6.68 -3.00 -42.40
C GLU A 264 -6.42 -1.85 -43.40
N ASP A 265 -7.03 -1.95 -44.55
CA ASP A 265 -6.98 -0.93 -45.62
C ASP A 265 -8.41 -0.49 -45.98
N GLY A 266 -8.64 0.82 -46.02
CA GLY A 266 -9.90 1.42 -46.47
C GLY A 266 -10.81 1.91 -45.35
N LEU A 267 -11.96 2.45 -45.77
CA LEU A 267 -12.95 3.11 -44.88
C LEU A 267 -13.68 2.11 -43.96
N ALA A 268 -14.09 2.56 -42.79
CA ALA A 268 -14.96 1.82 -41.90
C ALA A 268 -16.29 1.49 -42.60
N ILE A 269 -16.72 0.22 -42.53
CA ILE A 269 -17.90 -0.31 -43.22
C ILE A 269 -18.99 -0.61 -42.18
N ALA A 270 -20.17 0.01 -42.35
CA ALA A 270 -21.31 -0.30 -41.49
C ALA A 270 -21.67 -1.80 -41.56
N THR A 271 -21.91 -2.40 -40.40
CA THR A 271 -22.28 -3.83 -40.27
C THR A 271 -23.48 -4.00 -39.35
N GLU A 272 -24.03 -5.21 -39.32
CA GLU A 272 -25.11 -5.53 -38.38
C GLU A 272 -24.58 -5.67 -36.96
N LYS A 273 -25.40 -5.31 -35.98
CA LYS A 273 -25.12 -5.48 -34.55
C LYS A 273 -25.15 -6.93 -34.14
N GLY A 274 -24.45 -7.25 -33.04
CA GLY A 274 -24.55 -8.54 -32.37
C GLY A 274 -23.74 -9.65 -33.01
N GLY A 275 -22.86 -9.32 -33.99
CA GLY A 275 -21.92 -10.29 -34.56
C GLY A 275 -20.79 -10.68 -33.60
N VAL A 276 -20.52 -9.87 -32.58
CA VAL A 276 -19.51 -10.08 -31.53
C VAL A 276 -20.16 -9.99 -30.16
N SER A 277 -19.84 -10.95 -29.28
CA SER A 277 -20.25 -10.90 -27.87
C SER A 277 -19.16 -10.22 -27.06
N TYR A 278 -19.35 -8.96 -26.71
CA TYR A 278 -18.41 -8.20 -25.91
C TYR A 278 -18.53 -8.53 -24.43
N PRO A 279 -17.44 -8.44 -23.64
CA PRO A 279 -17.51 -8.67 -22.21
C PRO A 279 -18.49 -7.73 -21.54
N ASP A 280 -19.30 -8.26 -20.59
CA ASP A 280 -20.29 -7.51 -19.83
C ASP A 280 -19.72 -7.17 -18.46
N ALA A 281 -19.46 -5.88 -18.20
CA ALA A 281 -18.88 -5.41 -16.94
C ALA A 281 -19.71 -5.81 -15.70
N THR A 282 -21.06 -5.86 -15.81
CA THR A 282 -21.92 -6.28 -14.71
C THR A 282 -21.80 -7.76 -14.44
N LYS A 283 -21.81 -8.56 -15.50
CA LYS A 283 -21.61 -10.02 -15.42
C LYS A 283 -20.20 -10.32 -14.89
N PHE A 284 -19.18 -9.65 -15.39
CA PHE A 284 -17.82 -9.76 -14.93
C PHE A 284 -17.71 -9.52 -13.41
N LYS A 285 -18.23 -8.39 -12.90
CA LYS A 285 -18.21 -8.08 -11.46
C LYS A 285 -18.80 -9.20 -10.61
N LYS A 286 -19.96 -9.72 -10.99
CA LYS A 286 -20.61 -10.84 -10.27
C LYS A 286 -19.73 -12.09 -10.27
N MET A 287 -19.13 -12.43 -11.41
CA MET A 287 -18.27 -13.61 -11.55
C MET A 287 -16.98 -13.44 -10.74
N ALA A 288 -16.36 -12.26 -10.78
CA ALA A 288 -15.17 -11.94 -10.00
C ALA A 288 -15.44 -11.95 -8.48
N GLU A 289 -16.58 -11.42 -8.05
CA GLU A 289 -17.03 -11.50 -6.64
C GLU A 289 -17.28 -12.96 -6.19
N GLU A 290 -17.85 -13.78 -7.05
CA GLU A 290 -18.06 -15.21 -6.77
C GLU A 290 -16.74 -15.97 -6.69
N GLU A 291 -15.80 -15.71 -7.58
CA GLU A 291 -14.46 -16.31 -7.53
C GLU A 291 -13.71 -15.91 -6.26
N ARG A 292 -13.74 -14.62 -5.88
CA ARG A 292 -13.14 -14.14 -4.62
C ARG A 292 -13.76 -14.82 -3.40
N ARG A 293 -15.10 -14.97 -3.38
CA ARG A 293 -15.78 -15.70 -2.31
C ARG A 293 -15.33 -17.16 -2.25
N ASN A 294 -15.32 -17.85 -3.37
CA ASN A 294 -14.89 -19.26 -3.45
C ASN A 294 -13.43 -19.44 -3.03
N SER A 295 -12.54 -18.53 -3.45
CA SER A 295 -11.13 -18.53 -3.04
C SER A 295 -10.97 -18.32 -1.54
N ARG A 296 -11.77 -17.41 -0.94
CA ARG A 296 -11.79 -17.19 0.51
C ARG A 296 -12.31 -18.41 1.27
N GLU A 297 -13.38 -19.03 0.81
CA GLU A 297 -13.93 -20.25 1.43
C GLU A 297 -12.91 -21.40 1.37
N ALA A 298 -12.22 -21.57 0.24
CA ALA A 298 -11.14 -22.54 0.10
C ALA A 298 -9.99 -22.26 1.06
N TRP A 299 -9.58 -20.99 1.21
CA TRP A 299 -8.58 -20.59 2.21
C TRP A 299 -9.05 -20.89 3.65
N GLN A 300 -10.28 -20.58 3.99
CA GLN A 300 -10.81 -20.87 5.32
C GLN A 300 -10.77 -22.37 5.66
N ALA A 301 -11.01 -23.23 4.67
CA ALA A 301 -10.88 -24.68 4.84
C ALA A 301 -9.43 -25.12 5.03
N GLU A 302 -8.49 -24.63 4.22
CA GLU A 302 -7.03 -24.93 4.36
C GLU A 302 -6.49 -24.37 5.69
N ARG A 303 -6.91 -23.16 6.07
CA ARG A 303 -6.56 -22.56 7.37
C ARG A 303 -7.01 -23.43 8.53
N ALA A 304 -8.18 -24.04 8.47
CA ALA A 304 -8.66 -24.94 9.52
C ALA A 304 -7.78 -26.17 9.70
N GLU A 305 -7.12 -26.66 8.65
CA GLU A 305 -6.12 -27.73 8.76
C GLU A 305 -4.78 -27.20 9.26
N LEU A 306 -4.34 -26.02 8.80
CA LEU A 306 -3.12 -25.36 9.24
C LEU A 306 -3.13 -25.09 10.76
N LEU A 307 -4.28 -24.71 11.33
CA LEU A 307 -4.42 -24.45 12.76
C LEU A 307 -4.17 -25.69 13.64
N LYS A 308 -4.23 -26.90 13.08
CA LYS A 308 -3.96 -28.16 13.77
C LYS A 308 -2.48 -28.57 13.74
N ASP A 309 -1.62 -27.83 13.02
CA ASP A 309 -0.18 -28.09 12.96
C ASP A 309 0.43 -27.85 14.36
N ASP A 310 1.00 -28.89 14.96
CA ASP A 310 1.59 -28.85 16.31
C ASP A 310 2.85 -27.96 16.40
N ARG A 311 3.41 -27.59 15.25
CA ARG A 311 4.53 -26.64 15.14
C ARG A 311 4.06 -25.17 15.19
N LEU A 312 2.76 -24.90 15.00
CA LEU A 312 2.19 -23.55 15.03
C LEU A 312 2.07 -23.07 16.49
N LEU A 313 2.78 -21.98 16.83
CA LEU A 313 2.73 -21.35 18.16
C LEU A 313 1.60 -20.35 18.28
N ALA A 314 1.44 -19.53 17.26
CA ALA A 314 0.45 -18.48 17.24
C ALA A 314 -0.07 -18.24 15.83
N TYR A 315 -1.38 -17.98 15.76
CA TYR A 315 -2.07 -17.55 14.56
C TYR A 315 -3.12 -16.51 14.94
N TYR A 316 -2.88 -15.27 14.51
CA TYR A 316 -3.81 -14.17 14.73
C TYR A 316 -4.47 -13.82 13.40
N CYS A 317 -5.79 -13.95 13.35
CA CYS A 317 -6.64 -13.53 12.25
C CYS A 317 -7.52 -12.38 12.73
N PHE A 318 -7.56 -11.30 12.00
CA PHE A 318 -8.24 -10.08 12.44
C PHE A 318 -9.69 -9.95 11.94
N GLU A 319 -10.25 -11.01 11.34
CA GLU A 319 -11.63 -11.01 10.81
C GLU A 319 -12.71 -10.66 11.86
N SER A 320 -12.45 -10.90 13.13
CA SER A 320 -13.40 -10.66 14.23
C SER A 320 -12.96 -9.52 15.15
N ALA A 321 -12.03 -8.67 14.70
CA ALA A 321 -11.48 -7.60 15.55
C ALA A 321 -12.42 -6.37 15.68
N ASP A 322 -13.52 -6.33 14.93
CA ASP A 322 -14.47 -5.21 14.97
C ASP A 322 -15.13 -5.10 16.35
N GLY A 323 -14.94 -3.96 17.01
CA GLY A 323 -15.45 -3.67 18.35
C GLY A 323 -14.77 -4.45 19.50
N LEU A 324 -13.70 -5.23 19.23
CA LEU A 324 -12.98 -5.99 20.24
C LEU A 324 -11.62 -5.37 20.55
N SER A 325 -11.27 -5.35 21.83
CA SER A 325 -9.92 -4.99 22.30
C SER A 325 -8.96 -6.19 22.32
N LEU A 326 -9.43 -7.39 21.96
CA LEU A 326 -8.68 -8.64 21.99
C LEU A 326 -8.80 -9.40 20.68
N VAL A 327 -7.70 -9.98 20.22
CA VAL A 327 -7.67 -10.96 19.12
C VAL A 327 -7.26 -12.31 19.68
N PRO A 328 -8.03 -13.40 19.43
CA PRO A 328 -7.68 -14.72 19.91
C PRO A 328 -6.49 -15.29 19.14
N ASN A 329 -5.58 -15.99 19.85
CA ASN A 329 -4.66 -16.90 19.22
C ASN A 329 -5.43 -18.15 18.78
N LEU A 330 -5.46 -18.42 17.48
CA LEU A 330 -6.23 -19.50 16.88
C LEU A 330 -5.46 -20.83 16.79
N ALA A 331 -4.15 -20.86 17.08
CA ALA A 331 -3.35 -22.09 17.09
C ALA A 331 -3.88 -23.10 18.13
N GLU A 332 -3.84 -24.39 17.81
CA GLU A 332 -4.27 -25.45 18.71
C GLU A 332 -3.08 -26.10 19.45
N PRO A 333 -3.21 -26.46 20.75
CA PRO A 333 -4.40 -26.25 21.59
C PRO A 333 -4.57 -24.79 21.99
N ARG A 334 -5.82 -24.30 22.02
CA ARG A 334 -6.15 -22.91 22.38
C ARG A 334 -5.64 -22.57 23.78
N ASN A 335 -4.90 -21.47 23.89
CA ASN A 335 -4.46 -20.91 25.15
C ASN A 335 -4.85 -19.40 25.23
N PRO A 336 -5.85 -19.02 26.05
CA PRO A 336 -6.29 -17.63 26.17
C PRO A 336 -5.20 -16.68 26.68
N GLU A 337 -4.15 -17.16 27.36
CA GLU A 337 -3.02 -16.33 27.85
C GLU A 337 -2.16 -15.80 26.69
N THR A 338 -2.25 -16.45 25.52
CA THR A 338 -1.54 -16.04 24.30
C THR A 338 -2.40 -15.16 23.38
N ASN A 339 -3.63 -14.79 23.78
CA ASN A 339 -4.45 -13.83 23.03
C ASN A 339 -3.77 -12.46 22.97
N GLY A 340 -3.99 -11.75 21.86
CA GLY A 340 -3.42 -10.43 21.65
C GLY A 340 -4.35 -9.31 22.12
N ALA A 341 -3.80 -8.29 22.79
CA ALA A 341 -4.52 -7.06 23.12
C ALA A 341 -4.29 -6.01 22.03
N ILE A 342 -5.38 -5.57 21.39
CA ILE A 342 -5.36 -4.55 20.35
C ILE A 342 -5.31 -3.17 21.01
N ILE A 343 -4.31 -2.35 20.63
CA ILE A 343 -4.11 -1.00 21.17
C ILE A 343 -3.94 -0.05 19.98
N LEU A 344 -4.86 0.88 19.81
CA LEU A 344 -4.86 1.92 18.77
C LEU A 344 -4.76 1.42 17.31
N ALA A 345 -4.72 0.11 17.07
CA ALA A 345 -4.82 -0.45 15.73
C ALA A 345 -6.29 -0.57 15.33
N GLU A 346 -6.61 -0.23 14.09
CA GLU A 346 -7.99 -0.13 13.62
C GLU A 346 -8.35 -1.30 12.69
N PRO A 347 -9.53 -1.96 12.90
CA PRO A 347 -10.05 -2.95 11.96
C PRO A 347 -10.37 -2.31 10.61
N VAL A 348 -9.83 -2.88 9.53
CA VAL A 348 -9.98 -2.37 8.17
C VAL A 348 -10.19 -3.51 7.18
N THR A 349 -10.58 -3.16 5.95
CA THR A 349 -10.62 -4.12 4.85
C THR A 349 -9.24 -4.72 4.61
N GLY A 350 -9.18 -6.04 4.62
CA GLY A 350 -7.97 -6.83 4.38
C GLY A 350 -7.76 -7.15 2.89
N ARG A 351 -6.98 -8.21 2.63
CA ARG A 351 -6.70 -8.69 1.27
C ARG A 351 -7.93 -9.28 0.56
N TRP A 352 -8.93 -9.70 1.31
CA TRP A 352 -10.22 -10.15 0.78
C TRP A 352 -11.14 -8.94 0.62
N SER A 353 -11.33 -8.48 -0.61
CA SER A 353 -12.14 -7.29 -0.91
C SER A 353 -13.51 -7.33 -0.23
N GLY A 354 -13.87 -6.23 0.43
CA GLY A 354 -15.15 -6.11 1.14
C GLY A 354 -15.22 -6.83 2.50
N VAL A 355 -14.12 -7.45 2.96
CA VAL A 355 -14.04 -8.14 4.26
C VAL A 355 -13.12 -7.38 5.20
N GLN A 356 -13.61 -7.03 6.38
CA GLN A 356 -12.76 -6.54 7.46
C GLN A 356 -11.98 -7.72 8.04
N SER A 357 -10.74 -7.90 7.60
CA SER A 357 -9.87 -9.00 8.00
C SER A 357 -8.47 -8.55 8.37
N ALA A 358 -8.20 -7.24 8.37
CA ALA A 358 -6.90 -6.67 8.68
C ALA A 358 -6.96 -5.63 9.80
N LEU A 359 -5.80 -5.37 10.40
CA LEU A 359 -5.56 -4.22 11.27
C LEU A 359 -4.64 -3.22 10.58
N GLU A 360 -4.97 -1.93 10.71
CA GLU A 360 -4.14 -0.81 10.28
C GLU A 360 -3.30 -0.28 11.44
N PHE A 361 -1.99 -0.07 11.21
CA PHE A 361 -1.02 0.33 12.24
C PHE A 361 -0.48 1.76 12.02
N ARG A 362 -1.21 2.59 11.28
CA ARG A 362 -0.80 3.94 10.88
C ARG A 362 -0.50 4.88 12.05
N ARG A 363 -1.26 4.78 13.15
CA ARG A 363 -1.08 5.67 14.31
C ARG A 363 0.18 5.31 15.09
N PRO A 364 1.02 6.29 15.51
CA PRO A 364 2.05 6.04 16.49
C PRO A 364 1.45 5.37 17.74
N GLY A 365 2.06 4.27 18.20
CA GLY A 365 1.56 3.50 19.33
C GLY A 365 0.52 2.42 18.99
N SER A 366 0.00 2.35 17.74
CA SER A 366 -0.85 1.23 17.32
C SER A 366 -0.06 -0.09 17.33
N ARG A 367 -0.63 -1.12 17.95
CA ARG A 367 0.01 -2.43 18.13
C ARG A 367 -0.97 -3.50 18.57
N VAL A 368 -0.56 -4.76 18.46
CA VAL A 368 -1.18 -5.86 19.19
C VAL A 368 -0.15 -6.42 20.17
N ARG A 369 -0.41 -6.34 21.47
CA ARG A 369 0.45 -6.93 22.48
C ARG A 369 0.10 -8.40 22.69
N VAL A 370 1.12 -9.23 22.69
CA VAL A 370 1.00 -10.70 22.87
C VAL A 370 1.99 -11.18 23.90
N ASN A 371 1.69 -12.35 24.50
CA ASN A 371 2.64 -13.10 25.32
C ASN A 371 2.68 -14.56 24.84
N ILE A 372 3.81 -14.98 24.32
CA ILE A 372 4.02 -16.34 23.79
C ILE A 372 5.14 -17.00 24.60
N PRO A 373 4.79 -17.68 25.71
CA PRO A 373 5.77 -18.30 26.59
C PRO A 373 6.37 -19.57 25.96
N GLY A 374 7.58 -19.91 26.38
CA GLY A 374 8.26 -21.12 26.00
C GLY A 374 9.63 -20.91 25.39
N GLU A 375 10.34 -22.03 25.17
CA GLU A 375 11.62 -22.10 24.49
C GLU A 375 11.48 -22.94 23.23
N PHE A 376 12.16 -22.56 22.16
CA PHE A 376 11.98 -23.11 20.83
C PHE A 376 13.33 -23.34 20.15
N GLU A 377 13.37 -24.27 19.19
CA GLU A 377 14.58 -24.61 18.45
C GLU A 377 14.72 -23.86 17.12
N ALA A 378 13.63 -23.33 16.57
CA ALA A 378 13.62 -22.59 15.31
C ALA A 378 12.41 -21.65 15.28
N PHE A 379 12.42 -20.68 14.36
CA PHE A 379 11.26 -19.82 14.09
C PHE A 379 10.94 -19.73 12.59
N THR A 380 9.65 -19.68 12.31
CA THR A 380 9.15 -19.13 11.04
C THR A 380 8.07 -18.09 11.36
N PHE A 381 8.29 -16.88 10.92
CA PHE A 381 7.32 -15.78 10.95
C PHE A 381 6.75 -15.59 9.56
N MET A 382 5.42 -15.47 9.43
CA MET A 382 4.77 -15.15 8.16
C MET A 382 3.54 -14.27 8.36
N SER A 383 3.29 -13.37 7.42
CA SER A 383 2.15 -12.47 7.46
C SER A 383 1.81 -11.95 6.06
N TRP A 384 0.54 -11.67 5.83
CA TRP A 384 0.12 -10.80 4.74
C TRP A 384 0.23 -9.35 5.21
N VAL A 385 1.02 -8.57 4.50
CA VAL A 385 1.34 -7.18 4.84
C VAL A 385 1.06 -6.29 3.64
N ARG A 386 0.37 -5.18 3.86
CA ARG A 386 0.24 -4.07 2.91
C ARG A 386 1.00 -2.88 3.45
N ILE A 387 1.98 -2.41 2.71
CA ILE A 387 2.81 -1.27 3.07
C ILE A 387 2.28 -0.06 2.33
N ASP A 388 1.90 1.00 3.05
CA ASP A 388 1.48 2.26 2.45
C ASP A 388 2.67 3.21 2.30
N SER A 389 3.60 3.24 3.27
CA SER A 389 4.92 3.89 3.15
C SER A 389 5.91 3.33 4.18
N LEU A 390 7.21 3.51 3.95
CA LEU A 390 8.31 3.20 4.88
C LEU A 390 8.93 4.50 5.41
N ASP A 391 8.18 5.22 6.23
CA ASP A 391 8.54 6.53 6.80
C ASP A 391 9.26 6.43 8.16
N ARG A 392 9.60 5.22 8.60
CA ARG A 392 10.38 4.92 9.80
C ARG A 392 11.68 4.22 9.39
N GLN A 393 12.76 4.48 10.10
CA GLN A 393 14.03 3.74 9.89
C GLN A 393 13.81 2.21 9.95
N TYR A 394 12.91 1.78 10.84
CA TYR A 394 12.45 0.41 10.96
C TYR A 394 10.93 0.40 11.13
N ASN A 395 10.24 -0.43 10.36
CA ASN A 395 8.79 -0.60 10.37
C ASN A 395 8.50 -2.01 10.88
N ALA A 396 7.91 -2.11 12.05
CA ALA A 396 7.77 -3.35 12.79
C ALA A 396 6.72 -4.29 12.19
N LEU A 397 7.05 -5.55 12.06
CA LEU A 397 6.10 -6.63 11.81
C LEU A 397 5.84 -7.40 13.11
N PHE A 398 6.90 -7.90 13.75
CA PHE A 398 6.85 -8.55 15.07
C PHE A 398 8.15 -8.31 15.84
N LEU A 399 8.06 -7.88 17.09
CA LEU A 399 9.23 -7.57 17.91
C LEU A 399 9.05 -8.08 19.36
N GLY A 400 10.07 -8.78 19.89
CA GLY A 400 10.17 -9.08 21.32
C GLY A 400 10.30 -7.78 22.12
N ASP A 401 9.59 -7.68 23.24
CA ASP A 401 9.45 -6.44 24.02
C ASP A 401 10.78 -6.00 24.67
N GLY A 402 11.45 -6.91 25.36
CA GLY A 402 12.73 -6.68 26.03
C GLY A 402 13.94 -6.75 25.09
N TYR A 403 13.82 -7.46 24.00
CA TYR A 403 14.91 -7.86 23.13
C TYR A 403 16.03 -8.55 23.95
N GLU A 404 15.61 -9.54 24.72
CA GLU A 404 16.47 -10.37 25.56
C GLU A 404 17.02 -11.58 24.80
N ASN A 405 17.89 -12.39 25.45
CA ASN A 405 18.51 -13.55 24.82
C ASN A 405 17.50 -14.50 24.16
N GLY A 406 17.68 -14.76 22.86
CA GLY A 406 16.81 -15.61 22.04
C GLY A 406 15.56 -14.93 21.49
N GLU A 407 15.31 -13.66 21.81
CA GLU A 407 14.14 -12.93 21.30
C GLU A 407 14.34 -12.40 19.88
N PRO A 408 13.30 -12.52 19.02
CA PRO A 408 13.36 -12.08 17.64
C PRO A 408 12.91 -10.63 17.45
N HIS A 409 13.49 -9.96 16.46
CA HIS A 409 12.98 -8.74 15.85
C HIS A 409 12.79 -8.97 14.36
N TRP A 410 11.56 -8.88 13.87
CA TRP A 410 11.16 -9.02 12.48
C TRP A 410 10.51 -7.73 11.99
N GLN A 411 11.12 -7.08 11.00
CA GLN A 411 10.73 -5.73 10.58
C GLN A 411 11.20 -5.42 9.15
N ILE A 412 10.73 -4.31 8.59
CA ILE A 412 11.16 -3.79 7.29
C ILE A 412 11.90 -2.47 7.52
N ARG A 413 13.08 -2.32 6.91
CA ARG A 413 13.86 -1.10 6.96
C ARG A 413 13.35 -0.07 5.95
N GLU A 414 13.67 1.22 6.15
CA GLU A 414 13.29 2.34 5.27
C GLU A 414 13.70 2.17 3.80
N ASP A 415 14.75 1.36 3.52
CA ASP A 415 15.22 1.03 2.17
C ASP A 415 14.52 -0.20 1.56
N GLY A 416 13.40 -0.62 2.11
CA GLY A 416 12.59 -1.74 1.61
C GLY A 416 13.11 -3.13 1.93
N LYS A 417 14.15 -3.29 2.76
CA LYS A 417 14.70 -4.60 3.10
C LYS A 417 13.96 -5.25 4.27
N LEU A 418 13.53 -6.49 4.08
CA LEU A 418 13.03 -7.32 5.16
C LEU A 418 14.19 -7.72 6.07
N MET A 419 14.00 -7.64 7.38
CA MET A 419 15.02 -7.90 8.37
C MET A 419 14.51 -8.83 9.45
N LEU A 420 15.30 -9.87 9.76
CA LEU A 420 15.16 -10.67 10.96
C LEU A 420 16.44 -10.57 11.79
N SER A 421 16.30 -10.42 13.09
CA SER A 421 17.41 -10.56 14.02
C SER A 421 16.99 -11.34 15.25
N VAL A 422 17.95 -11.94 15.92
CA VAL A 422 17.77 -12.63 17.20
C VAL A 422 18.86 -12.13 18.14
N MET A 423 18.47 -11.77 19.37
CA MET A 423 19.43 -11.39 20.41
C MET A 423 20.25 -12.61 20.82
N VAL A 424 21.56 -12.46 20.75
CA VAL A 424 22.52 -13.55 21.06
C VAL A 424 22.87 -13.56 22.54
N ASP A 425 23.24 -12.40 23.07
CA ASP A 425 23.64 -12.24 24.46
C ASP A 425 23.44 -10.77 24.88
N GLU A 426 22.50 -10.54 25.77
CA GLU A 426 22.12 -9.21 26.23
C GLU A 426 23.13 -8.58 27.18
N ASP A 427 23.96 -9.38 27.84
CA ASP A 427 24.98 -8.92 28.77
C ASP A 427 26.32 -8.63 28.08
N ARG A 428 26.47 -9.12 26.85
CA ARG A 428 27.72 -8.98 26.09
C ARG A 428 27.67 -7.79 25.13
N PRO A 429 28.63 -6.85 25.20
CA PRO A 429 28.68 -5.75 24.26
C PRO A 429 29.00 -6.22 22.83
N HIS A 430 28.39 -5.56 21.84
CA HIS A 430 28.65 -5.86 20.44
C HIS A 430 30.14 -5.55 20.08
N PRO A 431 30.83 -6.41 19.33
CA PRO A 431 32.26 -6.29 19.05
C PRO A 431 32.67 -4.94 18.43
N VAL A 432 31.82 -4.36 17.58
CA VAL A 432 32.07 -3.11 16.87
C VAL A 432 31.43 -1.91 17.58
N SER A 433 30.20 -2.05 18.03
CA SER A 433 29.41 -0.98 18.65
C SER A 433 29.23 -1.31 20.13
N LYS A 434 30.23 -0.92 20.96
CA LYS A 434 30.32 -1.31 22.39
C LYS A 434 29.14 -0.87 23.26
N ASP A 435 28.33 0.02 22.79
CA ASP A 435 27.08 0.53 23.38
C ASP A 435 25.86 -0.31 23.02
N ARG A 436 26.00 -1.33 22.18
CA ARG A 436 24.95 -2.28 21.81
C ARG A 436 25.22 -3.68 22.35
N ARG A 437 24.15 -4.44 22.56
CA ARG A 437 24.19 -5.86 22.90
C ARG A 437 24.52 -6.69 21.67
N ILE A 438 25.07 -7.89 21.85
CA ILE A 438 25.47 -8.72 20.71
C ILE A 438 24.27 -9.35 20.03
N HIS A 439 24.05 -9.00 18.78
CA HIS A 439 23.04 -9.55 17.87
C HIS A 439 23.51 -9.43 16.43
N ARG A 440 22.89 -10.14 15.52
CA ARG A 440 23.12 -9.99 14.08
C ARG A 440 21.81 -9.70 13.37
N LEU A 441 21.87 -8.81 12.38
CA LEU A 441 20.77 -8.43 11.52
C LEU A 441 20.94 -9.16 10.18
N TYR A 442 19.93 -9.93 9.77
CA TYR A 442 19.89 -10.66 8.51
C TYR A 442 18.92 -9.94 7.59
N TYR A 443 19.38 -9.57 6.38
CA TYR A 443 18.61 -8.75 5.47
C TYR A 443 18.29 -9.46 4.16
N SER A 444 17.12 -9.18 3.60
CA SER A 444 16.82 -9.44 2.19
C SER A 444 17.43 -8.36 1.29
N PRO A 445 17.49 -8.54 -0.04
CA PRO A 445 17.45 -7.43 -0.97
C PRO A 445 16.22 -6.55 -0.73
N PRO A 446 16.14 -5.32 -1.27
CA PRO A 446 14.90 -4.53 -1.23
C PRO A 446 13.74 -5.34 -1.83
N ILE A 447 12.65 -5.48 -1.04
CA ILE A 447 11.45 -6.23 -1.42
C ILE A 447 10.27 -5.30 -1.68
N TRP A 448 10.44 -4.03 -1.44
CA TRP A 448 9.40 -3.02 -1.58
C TRP A 448 9.99 -1.68 -1.98
N ASP A 449 9.30 -0.98 -2.87
CA ASP A 449 9.51 0.42 -3.21
C ASP A 449 8.17 1.15 -3.33
N LEU A 450 8.18 2.45 -3.57
CA LEU A 450 6.98 3.28 -3.56
C LEU A 450 5.94 2.87 -4.63
N SER A 451 6.36 2.23 -5.73
CA SER A 451 5.43 1.72 -6.76
C SER A 451 4.54 0.58 -6.27
N MET A 452 4.97 -0.09 -5.21
CA MET A 452 4.25 -1.19 -4.56
C MET A 452 3.34 -0.72 -3.42
N SER A 453 3.24 0.61 -3.18
CA SER A 453 2.37 1.15 -2.13
C SER A 453 0.92 0.68 -2.31
N GLY A 454 0.33 0.16 -1.24
CA GLY A 454 -1.03 -0.37 -1.25
C GLY A 454 -1.19 -1.80 -1.75
N GLN A 455 -0.13 -2.46 -2.21
CA GLN A 455 -0.16 -3.88 -2.60
C GLN A 455 0.02 -4.80 -1.39
N TRP A 456 -0.63 -5.97 -1.43
CA TRP A 456 -0.48 -7.01 -0.43
C TRP A 456 0.68 -7.94 -0.78
N LEU A 457 1.60 -8.13 0.16
CA LEU A 457 2.73 -9.04 0.08
C LEU A 457 2.62 -10.12 1.15
N HIS A 458 2.94 -11.36 0.82
CA HIS A 458 3.12 -12.43 1.80
C HIS A 458 4.59 -12.51 2.20
N LEU A 459 4.92 -11.99 3.36
CA LEU A 459 6.28 -11.94 3.88
C LEU A 459 6.52 -13.13 4.81
N THR A 460 7.67 -13.80 4.64
CA THR A 460 8.09 -14.89 5.52
C THR A 460 9.56 -14.77 5.85
N SER A 461 9.93 -15.02 7.12
CA SER A 461 11.31 -15.13 7.54
C SER A 461 11.49 -16.37 8.41
N VAL A 462 12.56 -17.13 8.14
CA VAL A 462 12.90 -18.38 8.81
C VAL A 462 14.25 -18.23 9.51
N TYR A 463 14.32 -18.54 10.81
CA TYR A 463 15.56 -18.71 11.56
C TYR A 463 15.73 -20.20 11.87
N ASP A 464 16.72 -20.83 11.26
CA ASP A 464 17.03 -22.26 11.37
C ASP A 464 18.44 -22.46 11.95
N PRO A 465 18.58 -22.58 13.29
CA PRO A 465 19.88 -22.85 13.91
C PRO A 465 20.41 -24.24 13.58
N GLY A 466 19.54 -25.20 13.26
CA GLY A 466 19.91 -26.56 12.91
C GLY A 466 20.68 -26.65 11.60
N GLN A 467 20.24 -25.93 10.60
CA GLN A 467 20.96 -25.75 9.33
C GLN A 467 21.89 -24.53 9.33
N ARG A 468 21.85 -23.70 10.37
CA ARG A 468 22.62 -22.45 10.51
C ARG A 468 22.28 -21.45 9.40
N LEU A 469 21.00 -21.24 9.15
CA LEU A 469 20.52 -20.41 8.06
C LEU A 469 19.41 -19.47 8.52
N VAL A 470 19.44 -18.26 7.95
CA VAL A 470 18.30 -17.36 7.93
C VAL A 470 17.85 -17.17 6.49
N SER A 471 16.57 -17.34 6.24
CA SER A 471 16.00 -17.21 4.90
C SER A 471 14.80 -16.26 4.91
N HIS A 472 14.69 -15.45 3.86
CA HIS A 472 13.54 -14.56 3.64
C HIS A 472 12.82 -14.95 2.36
N PHE A 473 11.49 -14.85 2.40
CA PHE A 473 10.61 -15.17 1.27
C PHE A 473 9.60 -14.03 1.09
N VAL A 474 9.29 -13.76 -0.17
CA VAL A 474 8.22 -12.87 -0.59
C VAL A 474 7.31 -13.64 -1.53
N ASP A 475 6.01 -13.64 -1.29
CA ASP A 475 5.02 -14.34 -2.11
C ASP A 475 5.36 -15.83 -2.35
N GLY A 476 5.92 -16.47 -1.33
CA GLY A 476 6.31 -17.89 -1.35
C GLY A 476 7.66 -18.18 -2.02
N GLU A 477 8.31 -17.19 -2.62
CA GLU A 477 9.61 -17.31 -3.29
C GLU A 477 10.75 -16.84 -2.38
N MET A 478 11.86 -17.60 -2.36
CA MET A 478 13.03 -17.26 -1.57
C MET A 478 13.78 -16.08 -2.19
N VAL A 479 13.89 -14.97 -1.46
CA VAL A 479 14.60 -13.77 -1.91
C VAL A 479 16.00 -13.62 -1.30
N SER A 480 16.25 -14.28 -0.17
CA SER A 480 17.60 -14.33 0.43
C SER A 480 17.79 -15.55 1.32
N ARG A 481 19.05 -15.95 1.47
CA ARG A 481 19.51 -17.00 2.35
C ARG A 481 20.89 -16.67 2.87
N GLU A 482 21.07 -16.60 4.18
CA GLU A 482 22.30 -16.17 4.82
C GLU A 482 22.73 -17.16 5.90
N GLU A 483 24.04 -17.43 6.02
CA GLU A 483 24.59 -18.32 7.05
C GLU A 483 24.65 -17.62 8.41
N ILE A 484 24.33 -18.36 9.48
CA ILE A 484 24.50 -17.93 10.87
C ILE A 484 25.92 -18.26 11.31
N PRO A 485 26.82 -17.29 11.51
CA PRO A 485 28.16 -17.55 12.02
C PRO A 485 28.11 -18.08 13.45
N ASP A 486 29.15 -18.84 13.86
CA ASP A 486 29.22 -19.48 15.18
C ASP A 486 28.97 -18.51 16.34
N GLU A 487 29.52 -17.32 16.25
CA GLU A 487 29.46 -16.29 17.31
C GLU A 487 28.05 -15.67 17.47
N TYR A 488 27.16 -15.85 16.47
CA TYR A 488 25.78 -15.34 16.47
C TYR A 488 24.73 -16.46 16.51
N LEU A 489 25.17 -17.71 16.70
CA LEU A 489 24.26 -18.86 16.72
C LEU A 489 23.52 -18.95 18.04
N VAL A 490 22.20 -18.78 17.98
CA VAL A 490 21.28 -18.98 19.11
C VAL A 490 20.52 -20.27 18.91
N LYS A 491 20.65 -21.23 19.85
CA LYS A 491 19.99 -22.53 19.75
C LYS A 491 18.71 -22.60 20.56
N THR A 492 18.59 -21.80 21.61
CA THR A 492 17.40 -21.71 22.44
C THR A 492 16.75 -20.36 22.17
N LEU A 493 15.61 -20.40 21.49
CA LEU A 493 14.84 -19.24 21.08
C LEU A 493 13.65 -19.05 22.01
N ARG A 494 13.20 -17.82 22.21
CA ARG A 494 12.01 -17.49 22.98
C ARG A 494 11.35 -16.24 22.42
N ILE A 495 10.09 -16.02 22.76
CA ILE A 495 9.34 -14.83 22.36
C ILE A 495 8.95 -14.01 23.59
N GLY A 496 8.30 -14.65 24.58
CA GLY A 496 7.80 -13.94 25.76
C GLY A 496 6.76 -12.89 25.41
N ASN A 497 6.91 -11.69 25.98
CA ASN A 497 6.13 -10.53 25.61
C ASN A 497 6.60 -9.97 24.27
N GLY A 498 5.66 -9.64 23.39
CA GLY A 498 5.99 -9.08 22.09
C GLY A 498 4.87 -8.20 21.53
N GLU A 499 5.19 -7.51 20.46
CA GLU A 499 4.27 -6.60 19.78
C GLU A 499 4.21 -6.89 18.27
N ILE A 500 3.00 -6.92 17.74
CA ILE A 500 2.72 -6.96 16.30
C ILE A 500 2.52 -5.53 15.83
N GLY A 501 3.18 -5.13 14.75
CA GLY A 501 3.01 -3.84 14.09
C GLY A 501 3.68 -2.64 14.76
N ASN A 502 4.37 -2.84 15.89
CA ASN A 502 5.12 -1.80 16.61
C ASN A 502 6.21 -2.38 17.50
N TRP A 503 6.93 -1.54 18.26
CA TRP A 503 7.88 -1.94 19.27
C TRP A 503 8.01 -0.94 20.42
N GLY A 504 7.73 -1.44 21.62
CA GLY A 504 7.89 -0.73 22.87
C GLY A 504 6.87 0.40 23.05
N GLU A 505 6.98 1.06 24.16
CA GLU A 505 6.10 2.17 24.49
C GLU A 505 6.39 3.39 23.59
N PRO A 506 5.37 4.19 23.23
CA PRO A 506 5.54 5.40 22.40
C PRO A 506 6.41 6.50 23.04
N PHE A 507 6.94 6.27 24.22
CA PHE A 507 7.65 7.24 25.05
C PHE A 507 9.13 6.95 25.27
N ARG A 508 9.78 6.20 24.37
CA ARG A 508 11.24 6.06 24.41
C ARG A 508 11.89 7.42 24.15
N GLU A 509 13.00 7.69 24.83
CA GLU A 509 13.67 9.01 24.84
C GLU A 509 14.18 9.48 23.46
N ASP A 510 14.39 8.56 22.50
CA ASP A 510 14.79 8.91 21.13
C ASP A 510 13.68 8.54 20.12
N PRO A 511 12.82 9.50 19.74
CA PRO A 511 11.72 9.25 18.82
C PRO A 511 12.18 8.94 17.38
N SER A 512 13.42 9.23 16.98
CA SER A 512 13.88 9.04 15.60
C SER A 512 14.00 7.57 15.21
N TRP A 513 14.30 6.68 16.17
CA TRP A 513 14.38 5.24 15.95
C TRP A 513 13.47 4.41 16.88
N ALA A 514 12.89 5.02 17.90
CA ALA A 514 12.02 4.37 18.87
C ALA A 514 10.60 4.15 18.32
N ILE A 515 10.10 5.03 17.47
CA ILE A 515 8.81 4.86 16.81
C ILE A 515 8.99 3.90 15.63
N ARG A 516 8.38 2.71 15.73
CA ARG A 516 8.51 1.64 14.73
C ARG A 516 7.18 1.12 14.20
N ASN A 517 6.09 1.84 14.43
CA ASN A 517 4.79 1.40 13.93
C ASN A 517 4.84 1.25 12.40
N LEU A 518 4.25 0.16 11.92
CA LEU A 518 4.05 -0.06 10.49
C LEU A 518 3.09 0.99 9.94
N ASN A 519 3.49 1.74 8.91
CA ASN A 519 2.53 2.54 8.16
C ASN A 519 1.93 1.65 7.06
N GLY A 520 0.89 0.92 7.43
CA GLY A 520 0.30 -0.10 6.59
C GLY A 520 -0.67 -0.99 7.35
N ARG A 521 -0.97 -2.16 6.77
CA ARG A 521 -1.93 -3.12 7.29
C ARG A 521 -1.34 -4.52 7.38
N MET A 522 -1.83 -5.31 8.33
CA MET A 522 -1.58 -6.75 8.41
C MET A 522 -2.90 -7.49 8.47
N ASP A 523 -3.02 -8.57 7.68
CA ASP A 523 -4.26 -9.38 7.61
C ASP A 523 -4.18 -10.59 8.53
N GLU A 524 -3.17 -11.44 8.38
CA GLU A 524 -2.94 -12.62 9.21
C GLU A 524 -1.48 -12.67 9.60
N ILE A 525 -1.19 -13.15 10.80
CA ILE A 525 0.18 -13.45 11.22
C ILE A 525 0.24 -14.84 11.82
N ALA A 526 1.18 -15.65 11.36
CA ALA A 526 1.49 -16.98 11.88
C ALA A 526 2.94 -17.04 12.36
N ILE A 527 3.13 -17.69 13.51
CA ILE A 527 4.45 -17.92 14.12
C ILE A 527 4.59 -19.41 14.41
N TYR A 528 5.61 -20.04 13.82
CA TYR A 528 5.93 -21.44 14.02
C TYR A 528 7.18 -21.61 14.88
N LYS A 529 7.20 -22.63 15.74
CA LYS A 529 8.38 -23.11 16.48
C LYS A 529 9.23 -24.07 15.66
N ALA A 530 9.24 -23.94 14.35
CA ALA A 530 9.95 -24.77 13.41
C ALA A 530 10.43 -23.96 12.21
N ALA A 531 11.51 -24.42 11.58
CA ALA A 531 11.95 -23.91 10.28
C ALA A 531 11.13 -24.58 9.19
N LEU A 532 10.14 -23.87 8.63
CA LEU A 532 9.36 -24.36 7.49
C LEU A 532 10.22 -24.38 6.23
N SER A 533 10.02 -25.40 5.41
CA SER A 533 10.65 -25.50 4.09
C SER A 533 10.03 -24.51 3.10
N GLY A 534 10.79 -24.14 2.05
CA GLY A 534 10.27 -23.30 0.97
C GLY A 534 9.04 -23.88 0.27
N ALA A 535 8.92 -25.22 0.19
CA ALA A 535 7.74 -25.88 -0.38
C ALA A 535 6.49 -25.70 0.49
N GLU A 536 6.63 -25.77 1.83
CA GLU A 536 5.52 -25.52 2.77
C GLU A 536 5.10 -24.05 2.71
N ILE A 537 6.06 -23.12 2.70
CA ILE A 537 5.80 -21.67 2.58
C ILE A 537 5.07 -21.34 1.27
N LEU A 538 5.53 -21.91 0.16
CA LEU A 538 4.88 -21.73 -1.14
C LEU A 538 3.46 -22.31 -1.17
N LYS A 539 3.24 -23.47 -0.53
CA LYS A 539 1.90 -24.07 -0.40
C LYS A 539 0.95 -23.14 0.35
N ILE A 540 1.39 -22.61 1.51
CA ILE A 540 0.59 -21.69 2.33
C ILE A 540 0.29 -20.41 1.55
N TYR A 541 1.29 -19.81 0.91
CA TYR A 541 1.09 -18.63 0.06
C TYR A 541 0.04 -18.88 -1.02
N LYS A 542 0.19 -19.97 -1.81
CA LYS A 542 -0.75 -20.30 -2.90
C LYS A 542 -2.18 -20.51 -2.42
N ALA A 543 -2.35 -21.10 -1.25
CA ALA A 543 -3.67 -21.31 -0.67
C ALA A 543 -4.30 -20.03 -0.09
N SER A 544 -3.48 -19.11 0.44
CA SER A 544 -3.92 -17.91 1.17
C SER A 544 -4.08 -16.65 0.32
N ARG A 545 -3.64 -16.66 -0.95
CA ARG A 545 -3.76 -15.47 -1.82
C ARG A 545 -5.19 -15.23 -2.28
N SER A 546 -5.57 -13.96 -2.48
CA SER A 546 -6.91 -13.53 -2.83
C SER A 546 -7.29 -13.62 -4.31
N GLY A 547 -6.43 -14.19 -5.16
CA GLY A 547 -6.65 -14.39 -6.60
C GLY A 547 -5.79 -15.53 -7.15
N ARG A 548 -6.08 -15.98 -8.36
CA ARG A 548 -5.21 -16.91 -9.09
C ARG A 548 -4.21 -16.09 -9.92
N ARG A 549 -2.92 -16.37 -9.77
CA ARG A 549 -1.90 -15.95 -10.73
C ARG A 549 -1.89 -16.90 -11.89
#